data_16ba4af1dea75bbb6f25c0098247dea2
#
_entry.id   16ba4af1dea75bbb6f25c0098247dea2
#
_cell.length_a   1.000
_cell.length_b   1.000
_cell.length_c   1.000
_cell.angle_alpha   90.00
_cell.angle_beta   90.00
_cell.angle_gamma   90.00
#
_symmetry.space_group_name_H-M   'P 1'
#
loop_
_entity.id
_entity.type
_entity.pdbx_description
1 polymer ?
#
loop_
_entity_poly.entity_id
_entity_poly.type
_entity_poly.pdbx_seq_one_letter_code
_entity_poly.pdbx_strand_id
1 'polypeptide(L)'
;MTVLRLLKPFGVLLLSLCLGAAHADKLDDNLQTVWESLWDQRGSPRSVLRWNKPIRYRIHGPDASRHQDHIRSALQAVAEIAHIQIIDVSAQADAETTVALDLEVVKDTDLRDNEPCVTYHRKVNGGALEKVSVKMRSRDTWRCTFHEMMHVMGIIGHPSGKTVLSYFPYRRDALMDLDQLMLAAWYSPAMPENATPLEALVVLSDAVARQSDLGVPAGDASLRSGAFNQRMLQQMESLAAGQGEIPAIILRSGKASQLFIRNAQPVAAFFVGMAYFRGVITHQDPVTAALWFKRGAEKGNLPAQFAWGAALMEGIGVEADHLAGIAWLTLAAKTGIPFIVNFLALVEKKLNPEELEKARAQPAPQVDL
;
A
#
# COMPACT_ATOMS: atom_id res chain seq x y z
N MET A 1 31.78 -36.03 -52.08
CA MET A 1 32.43 -36.05 -50.75
C MET A 1 32.41 -34.64 -50.20
N THR A 2 31.90 -34.52 -48.97
CA THR A 2 32.10 -33.45 -48.00
C THR A 2 31.28 -32.17 -48.20
N VAL A 3 29.97 -32.23 -47.82
CA VAL A 3 29.25 -31.08 -47.29
C VAL A 3 28.41 -31.61 -46.12
N LEU A 4 28.99 -31.71 -44.97
CA LEU A 4 28.24 -31.95 -43.72
C LEU A 4 29.15 -31.62 -42.50
N ARG A 5 29.08 -30.38 -42.05
CA ARG A 5 29.49 -29.94 -40.67
C ARG A 5 29.52 -28.43 -40.55
N LEU A 6 28.36 -27.78 -40.37
CA LEU A 6 28.29 -26.40 -39.86
C LEU A 6 26.90 -25.98 -39.45
N LEU A 7 26.18 -26.84 -38.67
CA LEU A 7 24.83 -26.46 -38.15
C LEU A 7 24.64 -26.91 -36.67
N LYS A 8 25.60 -26.72 -35.75
CA LYS A 8 25.45 -27.11 -34.37
C LYS A 8 25.70 -26.05 -33.26
N PRO A 9 26.13 -24.80 -33.49
CA PRO A 9 26.12 -23.84 -32.38
C PRO A 9 24.93 -22.89 -32.33
N PHE A 10 24.14 -22.73 -33.41
CA PHE A 10 23.07 -21.73 -33.43
C PHE A 10 21.81 -22.12 -32.63
N GLY A 11 21.52 -23.41 -32.51
CA GLY A 11 20.31 -23.88 -31.81
C GLY A 11 20.38 -23.74 -30.28
N VAL A 12 21.56 -23.93 -29.72
CA VAL A 12 21.74 -23.83 -28.24
C VAL A 12 21.73 -22.38 -27.78
N LEU A 13 22.25 -21.44 -28.58
CA LEU A 13 22.26 -20.02 -28.24
C LEU A 13 20.86 -19.40 -28.33
N LEU A 14 20.04 -19.81 -29.30
CA LEU A 14 18.64 -19.37 -29.43
C LEU A 14 17.75 -19.93 -28.30
N LEU A 15 17.96 -21.18 -27.85
CA LEU A 15 17.20 -21.73 -26.73
C LEU A 15 17.55 -21.03 -25.40
N SER A 16 18.84 -20.70 -25.19
CA SER A 16 19.26 -19.95 -23.98
C SER A 16 18.72 -18.53 -23.97
N LEU A 17 18.65 -17.86 -25.12
CA LEU A 17 18.07 -16.51 -25.24
C LEU A 17 16.55 -16.53 -25.02
N CYS A 18 15.82 -17.54 -25.51
CA CYS A 18 14.38 -17.68 -25.29
C CYS A 18 14.05 -18.03 -23.82
N LEU A 19 14.85 -18.86 -23.16
CA LEU A 19 14.69 -19.17 -21.75
C LEU A 19 14.99 -17.94 -20.88
N GLY A 20 16.02 -17.18 -21.20
CA GLY A 20 16.35 -15.93 -20.51
C GLY A 20 15.27 -14.86 -20.64
N ALA A 21 14.68 -14.70 -21.81
CA ALA A 21 13.60 -13.75 -22.06
C ALA A 21 12.30 -14.15 -21.28
N ALA A 22 11.93 -15.42 -21.26
CA ALA A 22 10.72 -15.88 -20.56
C ALA A 22 10.86 -15.70 -19.01
N HIS A 23 12.06 -15.88 -18.46
CA HIS A 23 12.31 -15.66 -17.03
C HIS A 23 12.40 -14.16 -16.70
N ALA A 24 12.90 -13.36 -17.63
CA ALA A 24 12.93 -11.92 -17.50
C ALA A 24 11.52 -11.33 -17.36
N ASP A 25 10.59 -11.81 -18.16
CA ASP A 25 9.19 -11.38 -18.14
C ASP A 25 8.51 -11.74 -16.80
N LYS A 26 8.79 -12.92 -16.24
CA LYS A 26 8.23 -13.33 -14.94
C LYS A 26 8.69 -12.43 -13.79
N LEU A 27 9.93 -11.99 -13.76
CA LEU A 27 10.43 -11.06 -12.75
C LEU A 27 9.71 -9.71 -12.85
N ASP A 28 9.62 -9.15 -14.07
CA ASP A 28 8.97 -7.85 -14.29
C ASP A 28 7.46 -7.92 -13.98
N ASP A 29 6.78 -9.01 -14.34
CA ASP A 29 5.37 -9.25 -13.99
C ASP A 29 5.16 -9.32 -12.48
N ASN A 30 6.04 -10.00 -11.74
CA ASN A 30 5.97 -10.08 -10.29
C ASN A 30 6.26 -8.72 -9.65
N LEU A 31 7.26 -7.97 -10.13
CA LEU A 31 7.56 -6.61 -9.67
C LEU A 31 6.38 -5.67 -9.88
N GLN A 32 5.74 -5.74 -11.06
CA GLN A 32 4.54 -4.95 -11.34
C GLN A 32 3.38 -5.35 -10.42
N THR A 33 3.21 -6.64 -10.16
CA THR A 33 2.15 -7.16 -9.27
C THR A 33 2.32 -6.63 -7.84
N VAL A 34 3.53 -6.67 -7.28
CA VAL A 34 3.79 -6.15 -5.94
C VAL A 34 3.62 -4.63 -5.87
N TRP A 35 3.98 -3.89 -6.93
CA TRP A 35 3.71 -2.46 -7.00
C TRP A 35 2.22 -2.15 -6.97
N GLU A 36 1.44 -2.84 -7.79
CA GLU A 36 -0.01 -2.64 -7.85
C GLU A 36 -0.74 -3.05 -6.57
N SER A 37 -0.17 -3.98 -5.78
CA SER A 37 -0.74 -4.36 -4.47
C SER A 37 -0.70 -3.23 -3.43
N LEU A 38 0.12 -2.20 -3.66
CA LEU A 38 0.25 -1.01 -2.82
C LEU A 38 -0.77 0.10 -3.15
N TRP A 39 -1.66 -0.13 -4.12
CA TRP A 39 -2.66 0.84 -4.56
C TRP A 39 -4.06 0.37 -4.22
N ASP A 40 -4.91 1.26 -3.71
CA ASP A 40 -6.30 0.95 -3.45
C ASP A 40 -7.16 0.90 -4.74
N GLN A 41 -8.39 0.44 -4.61
CA GLN A 41 -9.36 0.35 -5.71
C GLN A 41 -9.71 1.71 -6.34
N ARG A 42 -9.40 2.82 -5.68
CA ARG A 42 -9.61 4.18 -6.16
C ARG A 42 -8.39 4.76 -6.83
N GLY A 43 -7.37 3.93 -7.08
CA GLY A 43 -6.15 4.34 -7.74
C GLY A 43 -5.27 5.26 -6.90
N SER A 44 -5.35 5.19 -5.57
CA SER A 44 -4.44 5.91 -4.67
C SER A 44 -3.43 4.97 -4.05
N PRO A 45 -2.13 5.35 -4.04
CA PRO A 45 -1.12 4.59 -3.33
C PRO A 45 -1.37 4.70 -1.82
N ARG A 46 -1.05 3.63 -1.07
CA ARG A 46 -1.34 3.52 0.36
C ARG A 46 -0.13 3.09 1.17
N SER A 47 0.02 3.66 2.35
CA SER A 47 0.97 3.15 3.35
C SER A 47 0.58 1.75 3.81
N VAL A 48 1.59 1.01 4.26
CA VAL A 48 1.44 -0.35 4.78
C VAL A 48 0.56 -0.36 6.02
N LEU A 49 -0.42 -1.26 6.03
CA LEU A 49 -1.26 -1.58 7.18
C LEU A 49 -0.87 -2.96 7.73
N ARG A 50 -0.71 -3.09 9.04
CA ARG A 50 -0.33 -4.37 9.68
C ARG A 50 -0.98 -4.56 11.04
N TRP A 51 -1.21 -5.79 11.40
CA TRP A 51 -1.44 -6.15 12.79
C TRP A 51 -0.11 -6.13 13.55
N ASN A 52 -0.12 -5.55 14.74
CA ASN A 52 1.02 -5.55 15.67
C ASN A 52 0.67 -6.15 17.03
N LYS A 53 -0.52 -6.77 17.13
CA LYS A 53 -1.05 -7.46 18.31
C LYS A 53 -1.72 -8.76 17.87
N PRO A 54 -1.92 -9.75 18.79
CA PRO A 54 -2.72 -10.92 18.53
C PRO A 54 -4.11 -10.56 18.00
N ILE A 55 -4.57 -11.30 16.99
CA ILE A 55 -5.88 -11.07 16.34
C ILE A 55 -6.94 -11.90 17.08
N ARG A 56 -7.79 -11.24 17.84
CA ARG A 56 -9.01 -11.84 18.41
C ARG A 56 -10.08 -11.85 17.33
N TYR A 57 -10.46 -13.03 16.84
CA TYR A 57 -11.42 -13.15 15.76
C TYR A 57 -12.68 -13.90 16.15
N ARG A 58 -13.80 -13.60 15.48
CA ARG A 58 -15.02 -14.43 15.53
C ARG A 58 -15.51 -14.71 14.12
N ILE A 59 -16.12 -15.89 13.97
CA ILE A 59 -16.84 -16.29 12.77
C ILE A 59 -18.30 -16.45 13.15
N HIS A 60 -19.19 -15.75 12.45
CA HIS A 60 -20.62 -15.76 12.72
C HIS A 60 -21.47 -15.57 11.45
N GLY A 61 -22.78 -15.59 11.59
CA GLY A 61 -23.74 -15.42 10.52
C GLY A 61 -24.57 -16.67 10.23
N PRO A 62 -25.59 -16.55 9.38
CA PRO A 62 -26.59 -17.63 9.17
C PRO A 62 -26.01 -18.97 8.73
N ASP A 63 -24.97 -18.96 7.88
CA ASP A 63 -24.33 -20.14 7.32
C ASP A 63 -22.89 -20.35 7.82
N ALA A 64 -22.50 -19.67 8.88
CA ALA A 64 -21.11 -19.72 9.40
C ALA A 64 -20.64 -21.14 9.69
N SER A 65 -21.49 -21.99 10.26
CA SER A 65 -21.15 -23.39 10.60
C SER A 65 -20.72 -24.23 9.39
N ARG A 66 -21.19 -23.91 8.17
CA ARG A 66 -20.80 -24.63 6.94
C ARG A 66 -19.39 -24.26 6.47
N HIS A 67 -18.91 -23.06 6.81
CA HIS A 67 -17.69 -22.47 6.24
C HIS A 67 -16.59 -22.23 7.27
N GLN A 68 -16.89 -22.36 8.57
CA GLN A 68 -15.97 -21.99 9.64
C GLN A 68 -14.61 -22.68 9.57
N ASP A 69 -14.56 -23.96 9.19
CA ASP A 69 -13.30 -24.70 9.14
C ASP A 69 -12.42 -24.23 7.99
N HIS A 70 -13.03 -23.93 6.83
CA HIS A 70 -12.33 -23.35 5.70
C HIS A 70 -11.80 -21.94 6.03
N ILE A 71 -12.61 -21.09 6.66
CA ILE A 71 -12.22 -19.74 7.07
C ILE A 71 -11.10 -19.80 8.12
N ARG A 72 -11.19 -20.68 9.12
CA ARG A 72 -10.12 -20.88 10.13
C ARG A 72 -8.83 -21.34 9.49
N SER A 73 -8.88 -22.30 8.59
CA SER A 73 -7.70 -22.82 7.88
C SER A 73 -7.01 -21.72 7.08
N ALA A 74 -7.77 -20.91 6.36
CA ALA A 74 -7.19 -19.80 5.59
C ALA A 74 -6.61 -18.70 6.49
N LEU A 75 -7.31 -18.32 7.57
CA LEU A 75 -6.80 -17.35 8.54
C LEU A 75 -5.53 -17.87 9.22
N GLN A 76 -5.49 -19.16 9.60
CA GLN A 76 -4.31 -19.77 10.15
C GLN A 76 -3.13 -19.71 9.18
N ALA A 77 -3.34 -20.05 7.91
CA ALA A 77 -2.29 -20.02 6.88
C ALA A 77 -1.65 -18.64 6.71
N VAL A 78 -2.46 -17.56 6.65
CA VAL A 78 -1.92 -16.20 6.55
C VAL A 78 -1.27 -15.73 7.85
N ALA A 79 -1.81 -16.13 9.00
CA ALA A 79 -1.27 -15.78 10.32
C ALA A 79 0.10 -16.43 10.59
N GLU A 80 0.28 -17.68 10.14
CA GLU A 80 1.55 -18.41 10.24
C GLU A 80 2.66 -17.71 9.42
N ILE A 81 2.36 -17.32 8.17
CA ILE A 81 3.32 -16.61 7.32
C ILE A 81 3.67 -15.24 7.92
N ALA A 82 2.68 -14.56 8.50
CA ALA A 82 2.85 -13.24 9.12
C ALA A 82 3.44 -13.31 10.53
N HIS A 83 3.60 -14.49 11.11
CA HIS A 83 4.01 -14.72 12.51
C HIS A 83 3.11 -13.99 13.53
N ILE A 84 1.80 -13.93 13.26
CA ILE A 84 0.80 -13.30 14.13
C ILE A 84 -0.02 -14.35 14.86
N GLN A 85 -0.15 -14.20 16.16
CA GLN A 85 -1.05 -15.04 16.96
C GLN A 85 -2.51 -14.72 16.66
N ILE A 86 -3.34 -15.75 16.48
CA ILE A 86 -4.78 -15.63 16.34
C ILE A 86 -5.50 -16.31 17.51
N ILE A 87 -6.63 -15.75 17.95
CA ILE A 87 -7.40 -16.23 19.10
C ILE A 87 -8.88 -16.27 18.71
N ASP A 88 -9.46 -17.48 18.65
CA ASP A 88 -10.88 -17.64 18.37
C ASP A 88 -11.71 -17.23 19.61
N VAL A 89 -12.57 -16.24 19.45
CA VAL A 89 -13.49 -15.78 20.50
C VAL A 89 -14.95 -16.01 20.13
N SER A 90 -15.24 -16.76 19.07
CA SER A 90 -16.60 -16.95 18.52
C SER A 90 -17.61 -17.46 19.56
N ALA A 91 -17.17 -18.26 20.53
CA ALA A 91 -18.02 -18.82 21.58
C ALA A 91 -18.04 -17.99 22.87
N GLN A 92 -17.33 -16.87 22.96
CA GLN A 92 -17.25 -16.04 24.17
C GLN A 92 -18.46 -15.09 24.25
N ALA A 93 -18.99 -14.89 25.47
CA ALA A 93 -20.14 -14.03 25.69
C ALA A 93 -19.89 -12.54 25.34
N ASP A 94 -18.64 -12.09 25.48
CA ASP A 94 -18.17 -10.73 25.18
C ASP A 94 -17.52 -10.60 23.78
N ALA A 95 -17.66 -11.62 22.92
CA ALA A 95 -17.01 -11.65 21.60
C ALA A 95 -17.26 -10.38 20.78
N GLU A 96 -18.47 -9.83 20.82
CA GLU A 96 -18.84 -8.64 20.04
C GLU A 96 -18.04 -7.39 20.42
N THR A 97 -17.72 -7.23 21.69
CA THR A 97 -16.98 -6.06 22.21
C THR A 97 -15.47 -6.22 22.16
N THR A 98 -14.98 -7.47 22.22
CA THR A 98 -13.54 -7.78 22.30
C THR A 98 -12.91 -8.20 20.98
N VAL A 99 -13.73 -8.40 19.92
CA VAL A 99 -13.25 -8.85 18.61
C VAL A 99 -12.48 -7.75 17.88
N ALA A 100 -11.31 -8.12 17.37
CA ALA A 100 -10.53 -7.29 16.45
C ALA A 100 -10.84 -7.60 14.99
N LEU A 101 -11.07 -8.89 14.65
CA LEU A 101 -11.44 -9.36 13.33
C LEU A 101 -12.82 -10.03 13.36
N ASP A 102 -13.78 -9.41 12.70
CA ASP A 102 -15.17 -9.85 12.63
C ASP A 102 -15.47 -10.45 11.26
N LEU A 103 -15.68 -11.78 11.20
CA LEU A 103 -15.89 -12.55 9.98
C LEU A 103 -17.36 -13.01 9.91
N GLU A 104 -18.15 -12.38 9.05
CA GLU A 104 -19.56 -12.65 8.88
C GLU A 104 -19.84 -13.39 7.56
N VAL A 105 -20.44 -14.58 7.66
CA VAL A 105 -21.00 -15.30 6.51
C VAL A 105 -22.46 -14.89 6.34
N VAL A 106 -22.72 -14.08 5.32
CA VAL A 106 -24.04 -13.52 5.06
C VAL A 106 -24.84 -14.35 4.05
N LYS A 107 -26.16 -14.13 4.00
CA LYS A 107 -27.01 -14.73 2.97
C LYS A 107 -26.62 -14.27 1.59
N ASP A 108 -26.95 -15.07 0.57
CA ASP A 108 -26.64 -14.76 -0.82
C ASP A 108 -27.25 -13.45 -1.35
N THR A 109 -28.30 -12.97 -0.71
CA THR A 109 -29.01 -11.71 -1.07
C THR A 109 -28.44 -10.46 -0.41
N ASP A 110 -27.56 -10.59 0.58
CA ASP A 110 -27.13 -9.47 1.43
C ASP A 110 -25.96 -8.66 0.84
N LEU A 111 -25.33 -9.18 -0.21
CA LEU A 111 -24.26 -8.50 -0.96
C LEU A 111 -24.60 -8.48 -2.45
N ARG A 112 -24.06 -7.49 -3.17
CA ARG A 112 -24.27 -7.36 -4.62
C ARG A 112 -23.59 -8.49 -5.38
N ASP A 113 -24.09 -8.82 -6.56
CA ASP A 113 -23.53 -9.90 -7.39
C ASP A 113 -22.10 -9.64 -7.84
N ASN A 114 -21.75 -8.39 -8.07
CA ASN A 114 -20.38 -7.97 -8.43
C ASN A 114 -19.45 -7.76 -7.23
N GLU A 115 -19.95 -7.87 -5.99
CA GLU A 115 -19.19 -7.70 -4.74
C GLU A 115 -19.56 -8.82 -3.76
N PRO A 116 -19.18 -10.08 -4.07
CA PRO A 116 -19.58 -11.25 -3.27
C PRO A 116 -18.94 -11.30 -1.89
N CYS A 117 -17.88 -10.55 -1.68
CA CYS A 117 -17.11 -10.48 -0.45
C CYS A 117 -16.52 -9.09 -0.31
N VAL A 118 -16.32 -8.65 0.93
CA VAL A 118 -15.77 -7.33 1.20
C VAL A 118 -15.08 -7.28 2.55
N THR A 119 -13.91 -6.67 2.59
CA THR A 119 -13.16 -6.34 3.82
C THR A 119 -13.22 -4.85 4.11
N TYR A 120 -13.50 -4.50 5.35
CA TYR A 120 -13.49 -3.12 5.85
C TYR A 120 -12.46 -2.97 6.97
N HIS A 121 -11.47 -2.12 6.80
CA HIS A 121 -10.57 -1.68 7.86
C HIS A 121 -11.29 -0.62 8.70
N ARG A 122 -11.96 -1.05 9.77
CA ARG A 122 -12.86 -0.21 10.60
C ARG A 122 -12.12 0.75 11.52
N LYS A 123 -10.94 0.34 12.00
CA LYS A 123 -10.09 1.16 12.83
C LYS A 123 -8.63 0.88 12.54
N VAL A 124 -7.90 1.96 12.21
CA VAL A 124 -6.46 1.96 11.96
C VAL A 124 -5.84 3.08 12.78
N ASN A 125 -4.71 2.81 13.41
CA ASN A 125 -3.98 3.78 14.19
C ASN A 125 -2.50 3.75 13.81
N GLY A 126 -2.01 4.79 13.14
CA GLY A 126 -0.61 4.91 12.72
C GLY A 126 -0.12 3.72 11.88
N GLY A 127 -0.95 3.17 10.98
CA GLY A 127 -0.63 1.97 10.19
C GLY A 127 -0.94 0.64 10.88
N ALA A 128 -1.16 0.62 12.20
CA ALA A 128 -1.60 -0.57 12.92
C ALA A 128 -3.10 -0.83 12.72
N LEU A 129 -3.44 -2.04 12.30
CA LEU A 129 -4.82 -2.50 12.24
C LEU A 129 -5.34 -2.79 13.66
N GLU A 130 -6.48 -2.21 14.02
CA GLU A 130 -7.10 -2.42 15.34
C GLU A 130 -8.48 -3.10 15.22
N LYS A 131 -9.23 -2.82 14.14
CA LYS A 131 -10.51 -3.46 13.89
C LYS A 131 -10.74 -3.64 12.39
N VAL A 132 -11.03 -4.88 11.99
CA VAL A 132 -11.36 -5.28 10.61
C VAL A 132 -12.65 -6.08 10.62
N SER A 133 -13.51 -5.87 9.62
CA SER A 133 -14.69 -6.70 9.41
C SER A 133 -14.74 -7.21 7.98
N VAL A 134 -15.11 -8.47 7.82
CA VAL A 134 -15.26 -9.14 6.54
C VAL A 134 -16.68 -9.65 6.41
N LYS A 135 -17.29 -9.45 5.23
CA LYS A 135 -18.55 -10.09 4.87
C LYS A 135 -18.34 -10.94 3.64
N MET A 136 -18.83 -12.17 3.68
CA MET A 136 -18.72 -13.13 2.58
C MET A 136 -20.08 -13.78 2.33
N ARG A 137 -20.57 -13.78 1.09
CA ARG A 137 -21.78 -14.54 0.73
C ARG A 137 -21.53 -16.03 0.87
N SER A 138 -22.49 -16.75 1.44
CA SER A 138 -22.37 -18.19 1.71
C SER A 138 -21.90 -18.99 0.49
N ARG A 139 -22.53 -18.84 -0.67
CA ARG A 139 -22.18 -19.57 -1.91
C ARG A 139 -20.79 -19.20 -2.47
N ASP A 140 -20.23 -18.06 -2.08
CA ASP A 140 -18.96 -17.54 -2.62
C ASP A 140 -17.80 -17.70 -1.62
N THR A 141 -18.06 -18.04 -0.37
CA THR A 141 -17.08 -18.09 0.72
C THR A 141 -15.81 -18.87 0.33
N TRP A 142 -15.96 -20.07 -0.23
CA TRP A 142 -14.83 -20.95 -0.56
C TRP A 142 -13.81 -20.31 -1.54
N ARG A 143 -14.26 -19.44 -2.42
CA ARG A 143 -13.40 -18.77 -3.43
C ARG A 143 -12.96 -17.37 -3.03
N CYS A 144 -13.65 -16.76 -2.06
CA CYS A 144 -13.32 -15.44 -1.53
C CYS A 144 -12.31 -15.48 -0.40
N THR A 145 -12.30 -16.57 0.37
CA THR A 145 -11.66 -16.58 1.69
C THR A 145 -10.19 -16.16 1.64
N PHE A 146 -9.35 -16.73 0.78
CA PHE A 146 -7.94 -16.36 0.71
C PHE A 146 -7.73 -14.92 0.19
N HIS A 147 -8.58 -14.45 -0.72
CA HIS A 147 -8.58 -13.06 -1.17
C HIS A 147 -8.83 -12.10 -0.01
N GLU A 148 -9.91 -12.34 0.76
CA GLU A 148 -10.25 -11.50 1.91
C GLU A 148 -9.21 -11.62 3.03
N MET A 149 -8.59 -12.79 3.23
CA MET A 149 -7.53 -12.93 4.22
C MET A 149 -6.30 -12.09 3.90
N MET A 150 -5.93 -11.90 2.64
CA MET A 150 -4.88 -10.94 2.27
C MET A 150 -5.27 -9.50 2.63
N HIS A 151 -6.52 -9.11 2.41
CA HIS A 151 -7.03 -7.80 2.84
C HIS A 151 -7.08 -7.68 4.37
N VAL A 152 -7.47 -8.74 5.07
CA VAL A 152 -7.40 -8.80 6.55
C VAL A 152 -5.98 -8.53 7.02
N MET A 153 -4.97 -9.04 6.32
CA MET A 153 -3.56 -8.83 6.66
C MET A 153 -3.02 -7.46 6.19
N GLY A 154 -3.86 -6.59 5.63
CA GLY A 154 -3.52 -5.19 5.30
C GLY A 154 -3.07 -4.96 3.86
N ILE A 155 -3.02 -5.97 3.00
CA ILE A 155 -2.70 -5.82 1.58
C ILE A 155 -3.98 -5.51 0.83
N ILE A 156 -4.20 -4.24 0.46
CA ILE A 156 -5.51 -3.76 0.00
C ILE A 156 -5.65 -3.68 -1.53
N GLY A 157 -4.55 -3.83 -2.26
CA GLY A 157 -4.54 -3.68 -3.71
C GLY A 157 -5.14 -4.88 -4.43
N HIS A 158 -5.56 -4.62 -5.68
CA HIS A 158 -6.07 -5.64 -6.60
C HIS A 158 -5.21 -5.62 -7.87
N PRO A 159 -4.01 -6.22 -7.84
CA PRO A 159 -3.10 -6.23 -8.98
C PRO A 159 -3.64 -7.08 -10.13
N SER A 160 -3.09 -6.84 -11.33
CA SER A 160 -3.44 -7.62 -12.53
C SER A 160 -2.71 -8.95 -12.65
N GLY A 161 -1.68 -9.18 -11.83
CA GLY A 161 -0.82 -10.35 -11.90
C GLY A 161 -1.42 -11.64 -11.32
N LYS A 162 -0.59 -12.68 -11.25
CA LYS A 162 -0.99 -14.01 -10.74
C LYS A 162 -0.98 -14.05 -9.21
N THR A 163 -2.08 -13.66 -8.60
CA THR A 163 -2.28 -13.58 -7.15
C THR A 163 -3.74 -13.84 -6.80
N VAL A 164 -4.04 -14.25 -5.58
CA VAL A 164 -5.42 -14.37 -5.08
C VAL A 164 -6.13 -13.02 -5.00
N LEU A 165 -5.38 -11.90 -4.99
CA LEU A 165 -5.91 -10.53 -4.99
C LEU A 165 -6.43 -10.08 -6.35
N SER A 166 -6.12 -10.79 -7.44
CA SER A 166 -6.61 -10.45 -8.79
C SER A 166 -8.09 -10.75 -8.94
N TYR A 167 -8.83 -9.84 -9.61
CA TYR A 167 -10.26 -10.04 -9.86
C TYR A 167 -10.56 -11.20 -10.82
N PHE A 168 -9.66 -11.54 -11.76
CA PHE A 168 -9.83 -12.55 -12.81
C PHE A 168 -8.51 -13.17 -13.22
N PRO A 169 -8.47 -14.43 -13.60
CA PRO A 169 -9.27 -15.64 -13.33
C PRO A 169 -8.71 -16.50 -12.18
N TYR A 170 -7.86 -15.93 -11.34
CA TYR A 170 -7.02 -16.65 -10.37
C TYR A 170 -7.65 -16.80 -9.00
N ARG A 171 -8.96 -17.07 -8.93
CA ARG A 171 -9.61 -17.44 -7.69
C ARG A 171 -9.15 -18.84 -7.30
N ARG A 172 -8.39 -18.92 -6.25
CA ARG A 172 -7.90 -20.18 -5.71
C ARG A 172 -8.30 -20.29 -4.25
N ASP A 173 -8.47 -21.52 -3.84
CA ASP A 173 -8.73 -21.94 -2.47
C ASP A 173 -7.43 -22.11 -1.65
N ALA A 174 -6.31 -21.54 -2.16
CA ALA A 174 -5.01 -21.49 -1.50
C ALA A 174 -4.19 -20.29 -1.99
N LEU A 175 -3.27 -19.79 -1.15
CA LEU A 175 -2.29 -18.79 -1.53
C LEU A 175 -1.35 -19.30 -2.61
N MET A 176 -1.02 -18.43 -3.56
CA MET A 176 0.02 -18.66 -4.56
C MET A 176 1.40 -18.30 -3.98
N ASP A 177 2.48 -18.73 -4.63
CA ASP A 177 3.85 -18.47 -4.18
C ASP A 177 4.13 -16.97 -4.02
N LEU A 178 3.64 -16.15 -4.96
CA LEU A 178 3.79 -14.69 -4.89
C LEU A 178 2.97 -14.08 -3.73
N ASP A 179 1.79 -14.61 -3.42
CA ASP A 179 1.00 -14.16 -2.26
C ASP A 179 1.73 -14.44 -0.95
N GLN A 180 2.29 -15.64 -0.81
CA GLN A 180 3.06 -16.03 0.37
C GLN A 180 4.30 -15.16 0.52
N LEU A 181 5.03 -14.91 -0.57
CA LEU A 181 6.21 -14.04 -0.59
C LEU A 181 5.84 -12.59 -0.21
N MET A 182 4.79 -12.02 -0.82
CA MET A 182 4.32 -10.68 -0.49
C MET A 182 3.96 -10.57 0.98
N LEU A 183 3.21 -11.54 1.51
CA LEU A 183 2.78 -11.55 2.91
C LEU A 183 3.96 -11.68 3.86
N ALA A 184 4.90 -12.57 3.58
CA ALA A 184 6.12 -12.73 4.38
C ALA A 184 6.97 -11.45 4.38
N ALA A 185 7.15 -10.80 3.22
CA ALA A 185 7.87 -9.54 3.12
C ALA A 185 7.13 -8.39 3.81
N TRP A 186 5.78 -8.36 3.73
CA TRP A 186 4.92 -7.37 4.39
C TRP A 186 5.07 -7.37 5.90
N TYR A 187 5.23 -8.57 6.51
CA TYR A 187 5.40 -8.73 7.95
C TYR A 187 6.86 -8.94 8.38
N SER A 188 7.81 -8.85 7.45
CA SER A 188 9.24 -8.97 7.78
C SER A 188 9.75 -7.80 8.64
N PRO A 189 10.82 -8.01 9.42
CA PRO A 189 11.50 -6.92 10.14
C PRO A 189 12.08 -5.84 9.22
N ALA A 190 12.30 -6.14 7.94
CA ALA A 190 12.79 -5.18 6.94
C ALA A 190 11.71 -4.15 6.54
N MET A 191 10.42 -4.47 6.73
CA MET A 191 9.33 -3.55 6.42
C MET A 191 9.19 -2.50 7.53
N PRO A 192 9.44 -1.21 7.27
CA PRO A 192 9.30 -0.17 8.28
C PRO A 192 7.88 -0.08 8.85
N GLU A 193 7.76 0.39 10.08
CA GLU A 193 6.46 0.79 10.62
C GLU A 193 5.90 1.97 9.81
N ASN A 194 4.62 1.92 9.46
CA ASN A 194 3.97 2.91 8.61
C ASN A 194 4.70 3.17 7.28
N ALA A 195 5.30 2.12 6.71
CA ALA A 195 6.02 2.24 5.45
C ALA A 195 5.18 2.94 4.40
N THR A 196 5.75 3.91 3.73
CA THR A 196 5.18 4.51 2.53
C THR A 196 5.14 3.50 1.40
N PRO A 197 4.35 3.70 0.32
CA PRO A 197 4.33 2.79 -0.81
C PRO A 197 5.71 2.57 -1.45
N LEU A 198 6.56 3.62 -1.49
CA LEU A 198 7.90 3.52 -2.07
C LEU A 198 8.88 2.77 -1.16
N GLU A 199 8.77 2.91 0.17
CA GLU A 199 9.52 2.09 1.12
C GLU A 199 9.09 0.62 1.05
N ALA A 200 7.80 0.37 1.01
CA ALA A 200 7.27 -0.98 0.87
C ALA A 200 7.68 -1.63 -0.45
N LEU A 201 7.69 -0.85 -1.55
CA LEU A 201 8.15 -1.31 -2.84
C LEU A 201 9.60 -1.82 -2.78
N VAL A 202 10.50 -1.11 -2.11
CA VAL A 202 11.90 -1.54 -1.97
C VAL A 202 11.99 -2.92 -1.29
N VAL A 203 11.25 -3.12 -0.21
CA VAL A 203 11.24 -4.40 0.52
C VAL A 203 10.62 -5.53 -0.31
N LEU A 204 9.49 -5.26 -0.95
CA LEU A 204 8.77 -6.26 -1.76
C LEU A 204 9.55 -6.63 -3.03
N SER A 205 10.08 -5.65 -3.74
CA SER A 205 10.85 -5.87 -4.97
C SER A 205 12.15 -6.63 -4.73
N ASP A 206 12.80 -6.36 -3.60
CA ASP A 206 13.99 -7.09 -3.16
C ASP A 206 13.63 -8.54 -2.77
N ALA A 207 12.51 -8.78 -2.11
CA ALA A 207 12.01 -10.12 -1.84
C ALA A 207 11.72 -10.89 -3.13
N VAL A 208 11.08 -10.26 -4.12
CA VAL A 208 10.83 -10.85 -5.45
C VAL A 208 12.14 -11.18 -6.14
N ALA A 209 13.12 -10.27 -6.15
CA ALA A 209 14.40 -10.46 -6.83
C ALA A 209 15.26 -11.60 -6.24
N ARG A 210 15.00 -11.98 -4.98
CA ARG A 210 15.70 -13.11 -4.30
C ARG A 210 15.08 -14.47 -4.57
N GLN A 211 13.98 -14.58 -5.30
CA GLN A 211 13.39 -15.88 -5.64
C GLN A 211 14.35 -16.68 -6.54
N SER A 212 14.58 -17.94 -6.17
CA SER A 212 15.49 -18.83 -6.91
C SER A 212 14.91 -19.38 -8.22
N ASP A 213 13.60 -19.41 -8.33
CA ASP A 213 12.85 -19.98 -9.46
C ASP A 213 12.64 -19.03 -10.64
N LEU A 214 13.16 -17.79 -10.54
CA LEU A 214 13.10 -16.81 -11.63
C LEU A 214 14.12 -17.09 -12.74
N GLY A 215 15.11 -17.97 -12.53
CA GLY A 215 16.14 -18.28 -13.50
C GLY A 215 17.04 -17.10 -13.88
N VAL A 216 16.97 -16.00 -13.11
CA VAL A 216 17.77 -14.80 -13.30
C VAL A 216 18.91 -14.83 -12.28
N PRO A 217 20.19 -14.58 -12.70
CA PRO A 217 21.29 -14.45 -11.76
C PRO A 217 20.98 -13.40 -10.67
N ALA A 218 21.35 -13.68 -9.42
CA ALA A 218 20.99 -12.83 -8.28
C ALA A 218 21.44 -11.37 -8.44
N GLY A 219 22.61 -11.13 -9.05
CA GLY A 219 23.12 -9.79 -9.34
C GLY A 219 22.25 -9.04 -10.36
N ASP A 220 21.81 -9.72 -11.42
CA ASP A 220 20.96 -9.13 -12.45
C ASP A 220 19.55 -8.86 -11.91
N ALA A 221 19.01 -9.76 -11.08
CA ALA A 221 17.71 -9.58 -10.44
C ALA A 221 17.71 -8.35 -9.52
N SER A 222 18.76 -8.15 -8.73
CA SER A 222 18.92 -6.99 -7.86
C SER A 222 19.03 -5.68 -8.67
N LEU A 223 19.82 -5.65 -9.75
CA LEU A 223 19.93 -4.48 -10.63
C LEU A 223 18.57 -4.12 -11.27
N ARG A 224 17.83 -5.12 -11.75
CA ARG A 224 16.50 -4.92 -12.36
C ARG A 224 15.48 -4.44 -11.35
N SER A 225 15.50 -4.98 -10.13
CA SER A 225 14.67 -4.51 -9.01
C SER A 225 14.94 -3.04 -8.70
N GLY A 226 16.22 -2.65 -8.59
CA GLY A 226 16.61 -1.25 -8.39
C GLY A 226 16.15 -0.33 -9.52
N ALA A 227 16.33 -0.76 -10.79
CA ALA A 227 15.84 -0.01 -11.95
C ALA A 227 14.32 0.10 -11.98
N PHE A 228 13.60 -0.95 -11.57
CA PHE A 228 12.15 -0.92 -11.43
C PHE A 228 11.71 0.11 -10.38
N ASN A 229 12.32 0.11 -9.20
CA ASN A 229 12.03 1.06 -8.14
C ASN A 229 12.23 2.51 -8.59
N GLN A 230 13.30 2.80 -9.33
CA GLN A 230 13.55 4.12 -9.92
C GLN A 230 12.43 4.54 -10.91
N ARG A 231 12.00 3.62 -11.78
CA ARG A 231 10.89 3.91 -12.71
C ARG A 231 9.58 4.20 -11.96
N MET A 232 9.30 3.48 -10.85
CA MET A 232 8.09 3.72 -10.06
C MET A 232 8.13 5.06 -9.32
N LEU A 233 9.29 5.48 -8.81
CA LEU A 233 9.47 6.83 -8.28
C LEU A 233 9.18 7.88 -9.36
N GLN A 234 9.78 7.77 -10.55
CA GLN A 234 9.54 8.68 -11.68
C GLN A 234 8.06 8.69 -12.11
N GLN A 235 7.39 7.54 -12.11
CA GLN A 235 5.95 7.46 -12.39
C GLN A 235 5.12 8.22 -11.34
N MET A 236 5.48 8.09 -10.06
CA MET A 236 4.83 8.83 -8.97
C MET A 236 5.07 10.34 -9.08
N GLU A 237 6.29 10.77 -9.44
CA GLU A 237 6.61 12.18 -9.69
C GLU A 237 5.78 12.75 -10.85
N SER A 238 5.70 12.00 -11.95
CA SER A 238 4.90 12.37 -13.12
C SER A 238 3.42 12.51 -12.78
N LEU A 239 2.86 11.54 -12.04
CA LEU A 239 1.49 11.60 -11.56
C LEU A 239 1.27 12.81 -10.65
N ALA A 240 2.14 13.03 -9.67
CA ALA A 240 2.07 14.15 -8.73
C ALA A 240 2.19 15.50 -9.45
N ALA A 241 3.01 15.56 -10.50
CA ALA A 241 3.15 16.74 -11.35
C ALA A 241 1.94 16.97 -12.27
N GLY A 242 1.06 16.00 -12.43
CA GLY A 242 -0.01 16.04 -13.43
C GLY A 242 0.51 15.93 -14.87
N GLN A 243 1.61 15.25 -15.06
CA GLN A 243 2.33 15.08 -16.33
C GLN A 243 2.63 13.60 -16.59
N GLY A 244 3.00 13.27 -17.83
CA GLY A 244 3.40 11.92 -18.20
C GLY A 244 2.24 10.92 -18.28
N GLU A 245 2.60 9.64 -18.30
CA GLU A 245 1.64 8.54 -18.40
C GLU A 245 0.93 8.28 -17.08
N ILE A 246 -0.37 8.06 -17.15
CA ILE A 246 -1.17 7.71 -15.98
C ILE A 246 -0.94 6.23 -15.63
N PRO A 247 -0.68 5.88 -14.36
CA PRO A 247 -0.54 4.50 -13.95
C PRO A 247 -1.70 3.61 -14.41
N ALA A 248 -1.38 2.44 -14.98
CA ALA A 248 -2.38 1.52 -15.52
C ALA A 248 -3.44 1.12 -14.50
N ILE A 249 -3.09 1.04 -13.22
CA ILE A 249 -4.03 0.74 -12.14
C ILE A 249 -5.13 1.78 -12.02
N ILE A 250 -4.84 3.06 -12.27
CA ILE A 250 -5.85 4.14 -12.30
C ILE A 250 -6.73 4.00 -13.55
N LEU A 251 -6.13 3.70 -14.70
CA LEU A 251 -6.86 3.60 -15.97
C LEU A 251 -7.88 2.45 -15.98
N ARG A 252 -7.66 1.39 -15.22
CA ARG A 252 -8.60 0.27 -15.08
C ARG A 252 -9.96 0.68 -14.49
N SER A 253 -10.03 1.82 -13.79
CA SER A 253 -11.29 2.35 -13.25
C SER A 253 -12.23 2.93 -14.31
N GLY A 254 -11.83 3.02 -15.56
CA GLY A 254 -12.65 3.46 -16.69
C GLY A 254 -13.17 4.89 -16.51
N LYS A 255 -14.50 5.09 -16.52
CA LYS A 255 -15.13 6.43 -16.43
C LYS A 255 -14.78 7.22 -15.17
N ALA A 256 -14.35 6.55 -14.09
CA ALA A 256 -13.93 7.19 -12.85
C ALA A 256 -12.46 7.67 -12.87
N SER A 257 -11.69 7.37 -13.92
CA SER A 257 -10.24 7.64 -13.95
C SER A 257 -9.88 9.10 -13.73
N GLN A 258 -10.63 10.05 -14.27
CA GLN A 258 -10.36 11.49 -14.07
C GLN A 258 -10.47 11.91 -12.60
N LEU A 259 -11.51 11.44 -11.89
CA LEU A 259 -11.65 11.67 -10.46
C LEU A 259 -10.53 11.00 -9.67
N PHE A 260 -10.16 9.77 -10.05
CA PHE A 260 -9.10 9.02 -9.37
C PHE A 260 -7.73 9.65 -9.58
N ILE A 261 -7.43 10.15 -10.79
CA ILE A 261 -6.22 10.91 -11.07
C ILE A 261 -6.14 12.14 -10.15
N ARG A 262 -7.19 12.95 -10.12
CA ARG A 262 -7.24 14.16 -9.28
C ARG A 262 -7.03 13.84 -7.80
N ASN A 263 -7.62 12.76 -7.31
CA ASN A 263 -7.46 12.33 -5.92
C ASN A 263 -6.07 11.73 -5.64
N ALA A 264 -5.47 11.04 -6.61
CA ALA A 264 -4.17 10.39 -6.47
C ALA A 264 -3.00 11.38 -6.51
N GLN A 265 -3.11 12.46 -7.29
CA GLN A 265 -2.03 13.45 -7.45
C GLN A 265 -1.50 14.03 -6.14
N PRO A 266 -2.34 14.57 -5.24
CA PRO A 266 -1.86 15.12 -3.96
C PRO A 266 -1.32 14.05 -3.01
N VAL A 267 -1.83 12.82 -3.09
CA VAL A 267 -1.32 11.67 -2.33
C VAL A 267 0.06 11.25 -2.85
N ALA A 268 0.22 11.18 -4.19
CA ALA A 268 1.50 10.90 -4.82
C ALA A 268 2.54 11.97 -4.46
N ALA A 269 2.18 13.25 -4.49
CA ALA A 269 3.06 14.35 -4.10
C ALA A 269 3.58 14.18 -2.66
N PHE A 270 2.71 13.83 -1.72
CA PHE A 270 3.14 13.55 -0.35
C PHE A 270 4.15 12.40 -0.27
N PHE A 271 3.88 11.26 -0.93
CA PHE A 271 4.77 10.10 -0.87
C PHE A 271 6.10 10.31 -1.61
N VAL A 272 6.10 11.06 -2.71
CA VAL A 272 7.34 11.50 -3.37
C VAL A 272 8.14 12.40 -2.44
N GLY A 273 7.49 13.37 -1.79
CA GLY A 273 8.13 14.21 -0.76
C GLY A 273 8.76 13.37 0.35
N MET A 274 8.06 12.34 0.84
CA MET A 274 8.60 11.41 1.84
C MET A 274 9.81 10.60 1.33
N ALA A 275 9.81 10.19 0.05
CA ALA A 275 10.94 9.48 -0.54
C ALA A 275 12.22 10.34 -0.57
N TYR A 276 12.11 11.60 -0.97
CA TYR A 276 13.22 12.55 -0.93
C TYR A 276 13.61 12.93 0.51
N PHE A 277 12.64 13.08 1.40
CA PHE A 277 12.93 13.41 2.80
C PHE A 277 13.72 12.31 3.51
N ARG A 278 13.42 11.03 3.23
CA ARG A 278 14.06 9.87 3.84
C ARG A 278 15.23 9.28 3.05
N GLY A 279 15.40 9.68 1.80
CA GLY A 279 16.42 9.09 0.92
C GLY A 279 16.05 7.67 0.47
N VAL A 280 14.78 7.42 0.13
CA VAL A 280 14.28 6.12 -0.34
C VAL A 280 14.27 6.09 -1.86
N ILE A 281 14.93 5.08 -2.45
CA ILE A 281 15.13 4.94 -3.91
C ILE A 281 16.07 6.02 -4.48
N THR A 282 16.14 7.18 -3.87
CA THR A 282 16.98 8.32 -4.24
C THR A 282 17.81 8.78 -3.04
N HIS A 283 18.74 9.71 -3.25
CA HIS A 283 19.44 10.35 -2.13
C HIS A 283 18.51 11.29 -1.36
N GLN A 284 18.81 11.53 -0.09
CA GLN A 284 18.08 12.46 0.74
C GLN A 284 18.23 13.89 0.20
N ASP A 285 17.09 14.57 -0.04
CA ASP A 285 17.04 15.96 -0.52
C ASP A 285 15.86 16.68 0.14
N PRO A 286 16.09 17.36 1.28
CA PRO A 286 15.04 18.10 1.97
C PRO A 286 14.43 19.24 1.16
N VAL A 287 15.18 19.85 0.24
CA VAL A 287 14.67 20.94 -0.60
C VAL A 287 13.61 20.42 -1.58
N THR A 288 13.95 19.36 -2.30
CA THR A 288 13.00 18.68 -3.18
C THR A 288 11.81 18.11 -2.40
N ALA A 289 12.03 17.55 -1.21
CA ALA A 289 10.95 17.06 -0.35
C ALA A 289 9.95 18.16 0.02
N ALA A 290 10.45 19.35 0.44
CA ALA A 290 9.62 20.49 0.81
C ALA A 290 8.77 20.98 -0.36
N LEU A 291 9.31 21.02 -1.58
CA LEU A 291 8.56 21.38 -2.80
C LEU A 291 7.39 20.41 -3.06
N TRP A 292 7.61 19.10 -2.89
CA TRP A 292 6.57 18.11 -3.06
C TRP A 292 5.52 18.16 -1.96
N PHE A 293 5.91 18.39 -0.70
CA PHE A 293 4.97 18.62 0.42
C PHE A 293 4.10 19.84 0.16
N LYS A 294 4.70 20.97 -0.27
CA LYS A 294 3.96 22.18 -0.66
C LYS A 294 2.92 21.87 -1.71
N ARG A 295 3.32 21.18 -2.79
CA ARG A 295 2.41 20.81 -3.89
C ARG A 295 1.24 19.96 -3.45
N GLY A 296 1.49 18.96 -2.58
CA GLY A 296 0.44 18.13 -2.00
C GLY A 296 -0.49 18.89 -1.06
N ALA A 297 0.07 19.82 -0.27
CA ALA A 297 -0.66 20.68 0.66
C ALA A 297 -1.62 21.62 -0.07
N GLU A 298 -1.15 22.29 -1.12
CA GLU A 298 -1.93 23.19 -1.97
C GLU A 298 -3.10 22.46 -2.67
N LYS A 299 -2.97 21.15 -2.90
CA LYS A 299 -4.03 20.28 -3.45
C LYS A 299 -4.85 19.54 -2.38
N GLY A 300 -4.81 19.99 -1.14
CA GLY A 300 -5.67 19.50 -0.06
C GLY A 300 -5.26 18.18 0.59
N ASN A 301 -4.07 17.63 0.31
CA ASN A 301 -3.61 16.43 1.01
C ASN A 301 -3.23 16.75 2.45
N LEU A 302 -4.00 16.21 3.40
CA LEU A 302 -3.81 16.48 4.83
C LEU A 302 -2.40 16.11 5.36
N PRO A 303 -1.84 14.92 5.08
CA PRO A 303 -0.47 14.61 5.45
C PRO A 303 0.56 15.60 4.89
N ALA A 304 0.37 16.06 3.65
CA ALA A 304 1.24 17.04 3.03
C ALA A 304 1.08 18.44 3.67
N GLN A 305 -0.12 18.85 4.03
CA GLN A 305 -0.37 20.10 4.79
C GLN A 305 0.38 20.10 6.12
N PHE A 306 0.32 18.99 6.84
CA PHE A 306 1.08 18.82 8.06
C PHE A 306 2.59 18.87 7.80
N ALA A 307 3.10 18.09 6.83
CA ALA A 307 4.54 18.02 6.53
C ALA A 307 5.08 19.38 6.03
N TRP A 308 4.35 20.10 5.19
CA TRP A 308 4.71 21.43 4.72
C TRP A 308 4.70 22.45 5.85
N GLY A 309 3.67 22.47 6.70
CA GLY A 309 3.61 23.34 7.87
C GLY A 309 4.78 23.09 8.84
N ALA A 310 5.12 21.84 9.09
CA ALA A 310 6.28 21.46 9.91
C ALA A 310 7.60 21.88 9.26
N ALA A 311 7.76 21.73 7.95
CA ALA A 311 8.95 22.17 7.21
C ALA A 311 9.17 23.69 7.33
N LEU A 312 8.11 24.48 7.22
CA LEU A 312 8.15 25.93 7.41
C LEU A 312 8.50 26.32 8.86
N MET A 313 7.98 25.59 9.86
CA MET A 313 8.31 25.85 11.26
C MET A 313 9.78 25.61 11.59
N GLU A 314 10.37 24.55 11.03
CA GLU A 314 11.72 24.09 11.41
C GLU A 314 12.79 24.48 10.36
N GLY A 315 12.41 25.13 9.26
CA GLY A 315 13.35 25.49 8.18
C GLY A 315 13.91 24.27 7.42
N ILE A 316 13.13 23.18 7.31
CA ILE A 316 13.59 21.94 6.68
C ILE A 316 13.39 22.01 5.16
N GLY A 317 14.48 22.18 4.41
CA GLY A 317 14.44 22.29 2.95
C GLY A 317 13.82 23.56 2.41
N VAL A 318 13.45 24.49 3.28
CA VAL A 318 12.87 25.80 2.96
C VAL A 318 13.31 26.80 4.03
N GLU A 319 13.35 28.09 3.69
CA GLU A 319 13.54 29.12 4.70
C GLU A 319 12.39 29.07 5.73
N ALA A 320 12.74 29.21 7.01
CA ALA A 320 11.75 29.18 8.08
C ALA A 320 10.77 30.36 7.97
N ASP A 321 9.48 30.03 7.98
CA ASP A 321 8.37 31.00 8.04
C ASP A 321 7.33 30.50 9.05
N HIS A 322 7.50 30.92 10.29
CA HIS A 322 6.66 30.51 11.40
C HIS A 322 5.19 30.93 11.20
N LEU A 323 4.94 32.10 10.57
CA LEU A 323 3.57 32.58 10.34
C LEU A 323 2.84 31.67 9.36
N ALA A 324 3.46 31.39 8.21
CA ALA A 324 2.90 30.45 7.25
C ALA A 324 2.83 29.02 7.81
N GLY A 325 3.83 28.57 8.55
CA GLY A 325 3.87 27.25 9.20
C GLY A 325 2.67 27.03 10.13
N ILE A 326 2.39 27.99 11.03
CA ILE A 326 1.21 27.93 11.92
C ILE A 326 -0.08 27.94 11.11
N ALA A 327 -0.19 28.74 10.05
CA ALA A 327 -1.40 28.76 9.23
C ALA A 327 -1.70 27.41 8.57
N TRP A 328 -0.69 26.72 8.03
CA TRP A 328 -0.83 25.37 7.45
C TRP A 328 -1.15 24.31 8.52
N LEU A 329 -0.47 24.35 9.68
CA LEU A 329 -0.73 23.42 10.79
C LEU A 329 -2.13 23.64 11.38
N THR A 330 -2.58 24.89 11.49
CA THR A 330 -3.94 25.22 11.92
C THR A 330 -4.99 24.67 10.94
N LEU A 331 -4.73 24.80 9.63
CA LEU A 331 -5.62 24.21 8.63
C LEU A 331 -5.69 22.68 8.79
N ALA A 332 -4.55 22.01 8.93
CA ALA A 332 -4.50 20.56 9.13
C ALA A 332 -5.20 20.13 10.44
N ALA A 333 -5.03 20.92 11.53
CA ALA A 333 -5.60 20.62 12.85
C ALA A 333 -7.14 20.72 12.90
N LYS A 334 -7.79 21.39 11.94
CA LYS A 334 -9.26 21.42 11.81
C LYS A 334 -9.89 20.02 11.67
N THR A 335 -9.12 19.04 11.25
CA THR A 335 -9.57 17.63 11.18
C THR A 335 -9.76 16.96 12.53
N GLY A 336 -9.24 17.56 13.62
CA GLY A 336 -9.33 17.03 14.98
C GLY A 336 -8.43 15.83 15.24
N ILE A 337 -7.49 15.48 14.35
CA ILE A 337 -6.55 14.37 14.56
C ILE A 337 -5.63 14.72 15.74
N PRO A 338 -5.65 13.91 16.82
CA PRO A 338 -4.97 14.29 18.08
C PRO A 338 -3.48 14.59 17.91
N PHE A 339 -2.77 13.81 17.08
CA PHE A 339 -1.36 14.03 16.79
C PHE A 339 -1.10 15.42 16.20
N ILE A 340 -1.89 15.84 15.21
CA ILE A 340 -1.74 17.14 14.53
C ILE A 340 -2.08 18.29 15.49
N VAL A 341 -3.19 18.14 16.26
CA VAL A 341 -3.61 19.15 17.27
C VAL A 341 -2.54 19.31 18.34
N ASN A 342 -2.00 18.21 18.86
CA ASN A 342 -0.95 18.24 19.87
C ASN A 342 0.36 18.85 19.34
N PHE A 343 0.73 18.54 18.09
CA PHE A 343 1.90 19.12 17.44
C PHE A 343 1.74 20.64 17.26
N LEU A 344 0.60 21.10 16.77
CA LEU A 344 0.30 22.54 16.67
C LEU A 344 0.44 23.22 18.04
N ALA A 345 -0.16 22.67 19.10
CA ALA A 345 -0.05 23.22 20.44
C ALA A 345 1.40 23.24 20.97
N LEU A 346 2.24 22.29 20.54
CA LEU A 346 3.65 22.25 20.91
C LEU A 346 4.45 23.36 20.22
N VAL A 347 4.24 23.56 18.90
CA VAL A 347 4.98 24.59 18.15
C VAL A 347 4.51 26.00 18.50
N GLU A 348 3.22 26.21 18.80
CA GLU A 348 2.70 27.49 19.29
C GLU A 348 3.39 27.95 20.59
N LYS A 349 3.78 27.04 21.48
CA LYS A 349 4.52 27.35 22.68
C LYS A 349 5.95 27.84 22.46
N LYS A 350 6.52 27.62 21.29
CA LYS A 350 7.86 28.10 20.90
C LYS A 350 7.84 29.57 20.46
N LEU A 351 6.67 30.12 20.10
CA LEU A 351 6.50 31.49 19.66
C LEU A 351 6.26 32.43 20.85
N ASN A 352 6.72 33.66 20.71
CA ASN A 352 6.31 34.70 21.65
C ASN A 352 4.84 35.13 21.41
N PRO A 353 4.20 35.81 22.39
CA PRO A 353 2.77 36.17 22.28
C PRO A 353 2.43 37.04 21.05
N GLU A 354 3.31 37.93 20.63
CA GLU A 354 3.10 38.82 19.50
C GLU A 354 3.17 38.03 18.16
N GLU A 355 4.16 37.15 18.04
CA GLU A 355 4.30 36.26 16.88
C GLU A 355 3.09 35.32 16.76
N LEU A 356 2.64 34.75 17.89
CA LEU A 356 1.49 33.84 17.92
C LEU A 356 0.20 34.57 17.50
N GLU A 357 -0.02 35.80 17.97
CA GLU A 357 -1.16 36.60 17.57
C GLU A 357 -1.14 36.91 16.07
N LYS A 358 0.02 37.33 15.54
CA LYS A 358 0.22 37.53 14.09
C LYS A 358 -0.02 36.26 13.27
N ALA A 359 0.47 35.11 13.76
CA ALA A 359 0.29 33.84 13.09
C ALA A 359 -1.19 33.40 13.03
N ARG A 360 -1.92 33.58 14.12
CA ARG A 360 -3.36 33.28 14.20
C ARG A 360 -4.22 34.25 13.36
N ALA A 361 -3.76 35.48 13.13
CA ALA A 361 -4.41 36.45 12.28
C ALA A 361 -4.18 36.19 10.78
N GLN A 362 -3.26 35.27 10.41
CA GLN A 362 -3.03 34.93 8.99
C GLN A 362 -4.30 34.36 8.36
N PRO A 363 -4.61 34.71 7.10
CA PRO A 363 -5.66 34.05 6.36
C PRO A 363 -5.34 32.56 6.19
N ALA A 364 -6.39 31.74 6.15
CA ALA A 364 -6.20 30.31 5.87
C ALA A 364 -5.50 30.14 4.49
N PRO A 365 -4.52 29.21 4.39
CA PRO A 365 -3.87 28.93 3.14
C PRO A 365 -4.87 28.54 2.06
N GLN A 366 -4.63 28.97 0.82
CA GLN A 366 -5.46 28.55 -0.31
C GLN A 366 -5.19 27.11 -0.68
N VAL A 367 -6.27 26.38 -0.93
CA VAL A 367 -6.24 24.97 -1.34
C VAL A 367 -7.07 24.82 -2.60
N ASP A 368 -6.45 24.29 -3.64
CA ASP A 368 -7.10 23.98 -4.92
C ASP A 368 -7.72 22.57 -4.83
N LEU A 369 -9.05 22.50 -4.63
CA LEU A 369 -9.80 21.25 -4.48
C LEU A 369 -10.32 20.70 -5.82
#